data_f5a3b6f8c6cbc8f4d80cfe2bafd424e7
#
_entry.id   f5a3b6f8c6cbc8f4d80cfe2bafd424e7
#
_cell.length_a   1.000
_cell.length_b   1.000
_cell.length_c   1.000
_cell.angle_alpha   90.00
_cell.angle_beta   90.00
_cell.angle_gamma   90.00
#
_symmetry.space_group_name_H-M   'P 1'
#
loop_
_entity.id
_entity.type
_entity.pdbx_description
1 polymer ?
#
loop_
_entity_poly.entity_id
_entity_poly.type
_entity_poly.pdbx_seq_one_letter_code
_entity_poly.pdbx_strand_id
1 'polypeptide(L)'
;MNASPSIIQKQYDHNKGYQRAPEPVDGQLVHHLHDRTEFHKYLGKERFYHDYLKYFQSEIDNKGWQNVLNEYLFARDERADDMLVRLFAGFLHPIIHLGFGVEFQQPAIMAEGLAQAAVHDNWMRPLFVGAEETAAKTPNQQSKTLMDLLNEAKSKPELREAAGSTSSNRIRDGLLAKQAQTMVDIVARYHVKPDEIDVKTAEMTNICAFFTGAAQRPEKDIKMDFYYMHCINCSIFFDKFMHQDWLSPENKVRLLEWKGRNAVTMYASRGSPDLLLDEIRNYKPKIPLKDPSDPWKDIIERVCRFEDDGHGSKLVRALAHGQRICKPYEDRPEFILKHDDWLQLGHMTIDSVEAPDGIHWIRSAGFDSAWKDVPDRKKAQL
;
A
#
# COMPACT_ATOMS: atom_id res chain seq x y z
N MET A 1 2.33 12.20 14.11
CA MET A 1 3.47 13.04 13.71
C MET A 1 3.51 14.40 14.44
N ASN A 2 2.51 14.77 15.18
CA ASN A 2 2.44 15.97 16.03
C ASN A 2 2.78 17.29 15.30
N ALA A 3 2.38 17.43 14.03
CA ALA A 3 2.50 18.69 13.33
C ALA A 3 1.68 19.80 14.03
N SER A 4 2.20 21.04 14.06
CA SER A 4 1.46 22.17 14.65
C SER A 4 0.21 22.50 13.82
N PRO A 5 -0.83 23.11 14.43
CA PRO A 5 -2.02 23.53 13.70
C PRO A 5 -1.70 24.43 12.49
N SER A 6 -0.69 25.30 12.60
CA SER A 6 -0.26 26.16 11.49
C SER A 6 0.33 25.38 10.32
N ILE A 7 1.10 24.32 10.58
CA ILE A 7 1.62 23.44 9.54
C ILE A 7 0.47 22.68 8.87
N ILE A 8 -0.49 22.15 9.65
CA ILE A 8 -1.65 21.45 9.11
C ILE A 8 -2.47 22.38 8.20
N GLN A 9 -2.71 23.63 8.66
CA GLN A 9 -3.44 24.62 7.87
C GLN A 9 -2.70 24.93 6.55
N LYS A 10 -1.37 25.11 6.61
CA LYS A 10 -0.55 25.37 5.42
C LYS A 10 -0.66 24.23 4.41
N GLN A 11 -0.58 22.96 4.85
CA GLN A 11 -0.73 21.79 3.98
C GLN A 11 -2.14 21.70 3.39
N TYR A 12 -3.18 22.00 4.17
CA TYR A 12 -4.54 22.08 3.66
C TYR A 12 -4.67 23.14 2.55
N ASP A 13 -4.17 24.35 2.80
CA ASP A 13 -4.24 25.44 1.83
C ASP A 13 -3.47 25.13 0.53
N HIS A 14 -2.34 24.42 0.63
CA HIS A 14 -1.57 23.96 -0.51
C HIS A 14 -2.35 22.93 -1.35
N ASN A 15 -3.07 22.02 -0.71
CA ASN A 15 -3.69 20.86 -1.36
C ASN A 15 -5.19 21.04 -1.67
N LYS A 16 -5.89 22.04 -1.11
CA LYS A 16 -7.35 22.22 -1.30
C LYS A 16 -7.78 22.35 -2.76
N GLY A 17 -6.90 22.77 -3.65
CA GLY A 17 -7.15 22.88 -5.09
C GLY A 17 -7.33 21.54 -5.82
N TYR A 18 -6.96 20.40 -5.19
CA TYR A 18 -7.22 19.07 -5.74
C TYR A 18 -8.67 18.60 -5.56
N GLN A 19 -9.42 19.27 -4.68
CA GLN A 19 -10.83 18.93 -4.43
C GLN A 19 -11.68 19.22 -5.67
N ARG A 20 -12.53 18.26 -6.03
CA ARG A 20 -13.54 18.41 -7.07
C ARG A 20 -14.92 18.39 -6.43
N ALA A 21 -15.84 19.19 -6.96
CA ALA A 21 -17.25 19.09 -6.56
C ALA A 21 -17.77 17.70 -6.94
N PRO A 22 -18.40 16.96 -6.01
CA PRO A 22 -19.01 15.69 -6.34
C PRO A 22 -20.25 15.91 -7.20
N GLU A 23 -20.60 14.90 -8.02
CA GLU A 23 -21.87 14.89 -8.74
C GLU A 23 -23.06 15.02 -7.78
N PRO A 24 -24.19 15.61 -8.19
CA PRO A 24 -25.39 15.65 -7.37
C PRO A 24 -25.88 14.25 -6.98
N VAL A 25 -26.37 14.11 -5.75
CA VAL A 25 -26.94 12.84 -5.26
C VAL A 25 -28.29 12.57 -5.91
N ASP A 26 -28.49 11.35 -6.39
CA ASP A 26 -29.79 10.83 -6.76
C ASP A 26 -30.41 10.06 -5.59
N GLY A 27 -31.34 10.70 -4.88
CA GLY A 27 -31.98 10.08 -3.70
C GLY A 27 -32.78 8.81 -4.01
N GLN A 28 -33.31 8.65 -5.23
CA GLN A 28 -33.98 7.41 -5.63
C GLN A 28 -32.95 6.28 -5.82
N LEU A 29 -31.82 6.59 -6.43
CA LEU A 29 -30.73 5.63 -6.57
C LEU A 29 -30.22 5.19 -5.20
N VAL A 30 -29.96 6.12 -4.28
CA VAL A 30 -29.50 5.78 -2.91
C VAL A 30 -30.47 4.79 -2.24
N HIS A 31 -31.79 4.99 -2.41
CA HIS A 31 -32.78 4.03 -1.89
C HIS A 31 -32.69 2.66 -2.61
N HIS A 32 -32.48 2.64 -3.93
CA HIS A 32 -32.37 1.39 -4.68
C HIS A 32 -31.12 0.59 -4.38
N LEU A 33 -30.03 1.22 -3.89
CA LEU A 33 -28.79 0.52 -3.52
C LEU A 33 -28.96 -0.50 -2.39
N HIS A 34 -30.10 -0.52 -1.68
CA HIS A 34 -30.43 -1.58 -0.73
C HIS A 34 -30.77 -2.92 -1.42
N ASP A 35 -31.20 -2.90 -2.69
CA ASP A 35 -31.32 -4.10 -3.51
C ASP A 35 -29.93 -4.53 -4.03
N ARG A 36 -29.58 -5.81 -3.87
CA ARG A 36 -28.26 -6.33 -4.23
C ARG A 36 -27.98 -6.23 -5.73
N THR A 37 -29.00 -6.39 -6.59
CA THR A 37 -28.85 -6.31 -8.05
C THR A 37 -28.58 -4.87 -8.47
N GLU A 38 -29.34 -3.94 -7.90
CA GLU A 38 -29.13 -2.51 -8.16
C GLU A 38 -27.78 -2.05 -7.60
N PHE A 39 -27.37 -2.52 -6.42
CA PHE A 39 -26.03 -2.24 -5.87
C PHE A 39 -24.93 -2.63 -6.87
N HIS A 40 -24.96 -3.85 -7.40
CA HIS A 40 -23.96 -4.32 -8.37
C HIS A 40 -23.96 -3.55 -9.70
N LYS A 41 -25.11 -3.11 -10.17
CA LYS A 41 -25.30 -2.42 -11.47
C LYS A 41 -24.47 -1.13 -11.59
N TYR A 42 -24.22 -0.46 -10.48
CA TYR A 42 -23.55 0.84 -10.44
C TYR A 42 -22.09 0.76 -10.01
N LEU A 43 -21.59 -0.42 -9.57
CA LEU A 43 -20.19 -0.60 -9.19
C LEU A 43 -19.23 -0.29 -10.34
N GLY A 44 -18.05 0.21 -10.01
CA GLY A 44 -16.99 0.54 -10.96
C GLY A 44 -17.23 1.80 -11.79
N LYS A 45 -18.15 2.67 -11.38
CA LYS A 45 -18.52 3.89 -12.14
C LYS A 45 -18.33 5.13 -11.27
N GLU A 46 -17.28 5.90 -11.51
CA GLU A 46 -16.85 7.05 -10.70
C GLU A 46 -17.99 8.06 -10.45
N ARG A 47 -18.87 8.29 -11.42
CA ARG A 47 -19.98 9.24 -11.30
C ARG A 47 -20.93 8.96 -10.15
N PHE A 48 -21.02 7.72 -9.64
CA PHE A 48 -21.88 7.32 -8.55
C PHE A 48 -21.20 7.36 -7.18
N TYR A 49 -20.01 7.96 -7.09
CA TYR A 49 -19.28 8.08 -5.82
C TYR A 49 -20.13 8.73 -4.73
N HIS A 50 -20.82 9.83 -5.04
CA HIS A 50 -21.60 10.56 -4.05
C HIS A 50 -22.86 9.80 -3.61
N ASP A 51 -23.47 9.03 -4.52
CA ASP A 51 -24.60 8.16 -4.18
C ASP A 51 -24.18 7.04 -3.23
N TYR A 52 -23.07 6.36 -3.53
CA TYR A 52 -22.49 5.35 -2.61
C TYR A 52 -22.04 5.97 -1.29
N LEU A 53 -21.49 7.17 -1.29
CA LEU A 53 -21.11 7.86 -0.05
C LEU A 53 -22.34 8.10 0.84
N LYS A 54 -23.43 8.61 0.29
CA LYS A 54 -24.69 8.83 1.02
C LYS A 54 -25.29 7.52 1.51
N TYR A 55 -25.24 6.49 0.66
CA TYR A 55 -25.67 5.16 1.02
C TYR A 55 -24.90 4.62 2.23
N PHE A 56 -23.56 4.61 2.18
CA PHE A 56 -22.74 4.08 3.28
C PHE A 56 -22.82 4.94 4.56
N GLN A 57 -22.98 6.25 4.43
CA GLN A 57 -23.26 7.10 5.58
C GLN A 57 -24.54 6.64 6.30
N SER A 58 -25.65 6.44 5.55
CA SER A 58 -26.91 5.95 6.10
C SER A 58 -26.78 4.54 6.69
N GLU A 59 -26.09 3.63 6.01
CA GLU A 59 -25.86 2.27 6.52
C GLU A 59 -25.09 2.28 7.85
N ILE A 60 -24.05 3.11 7.95
CA ILE A 60 -23.23 3.26 9.16
C ILE A 60 -24.03 3.88 10.31
N ASP A 61 -24.85 4.90 10.02
CA ASP A 61 -25.71 5.53 11.02
C ASP A 61 -26.74 4.55 11.58
N ASN A 62 -27.28 3.66 10.74
CA ASN A 62 -28.32 2.70 11.12
C ASN A 62 -27.79 1.43 11.81
N LYS A 63 -26.62 0.92 11.38
CA LYS A 63 -26.11 -0.41 11.77
C LYS A 63 -24.83 -0.35 12.63
N GLY A 64 -24.16 0.81 12.68
CA GLY A 64 -22.83 0.96 13.20
C GLY A 64 -21.77 0.49 12.20
N TRP A 65 -20.61 1.16 12.20
CA TRP A 65 -19.58 0.95 11.18
C TRP A 65 -18.96 -0.46 11.20
N GLN A 66 -18.85 -1.11 12.37
CA GLN A 66 -18.30 -2.47 12.48
C GLN A 66 -19.19 -3.48 11.74
N ASN A 67 -20.51 -3.37 11.90
CA ASN A 67 -21.45 -4.24 11.22
C ASN A 67 -21.44 -3.98 9.70
N VAL A 68 -21.36 -2.72 9.28
CA VAL A 68 -21.27 -2.36 7.86
C VAL A 68 -19.99 -2.90 7.23
N LEU A 69 -18.85 -2.75 7.87
CA LEU A 69 -17.59 -3.32 7.35
C LEU A 69 -17.67 -4.86 7.26
N ASN A 70 -18.22 -5.52 8.26
CA ASN A 70 -18.43 -6.98 8.21
C ASN A 70 -19.39 -7.39 7.09
N GLU A 71 -20.49 -6.67 6.90
CA GLU A 71 -21.49 -6.98 5.88
C GLU A 71 -20.96 -6.77 4.46
N TYR A 72 -20.25 -5.65 4.20
CA TYR A 72 -19.86 -5.25 2.85
C TYR A 72 -18.46 -5.69 2.43
N LEU A 73 -17.61 -6.14 3.36
CA LEU A 73 -16.23 -6.54 3.07
C LEU A 73 -15.88 -7.96 3.53
N PHE A 74 -16.53 -8.46 4.58
CA PHE A 74 -16.08 -9.67 5.26
C PHE A 74 -17.13 -10.77 5.40
N ALA A 75 -18.34 -10.59 4.83
CA ALA A 75 -19.40 -11.60 4.87
C ALA A 75 -19.11 -12.85 4.03
N ARG A 76 -18.09 -12.84 3.18
CA ARG A 76 -17.71 -13.95 2.27
C ARG A 76 -18.82 -14.35 1.28
N ASP A 77 -19.71 -13.43 0.99
CA ASP A 77 -20.64 -13.54 -0.13
C ASP A 77 -20.09 -12.80 -1.36
N GLU A 78 -20.73 -12.96 -2.51
CA GLU A 78 -20.28 -12.39 -3.77
C GLU A 78 -20.12 -10.88 -3.71
N ARG A 79 -21.05 -10.16 -3.04
CA ARG A 79 -20.99 -8.70 -2.87
C ARG A 79 -19.78 -8.28 -2.03
N ALA A 80 -19.61 -8.94 -0.89
CA ALA A 80 -18.50 -8.61 0.02
C ALA A 80 -17.15 -8.93 -0.60
N ASP A 81 -17.02 -10.04 -1.30
CA ASP A 81 -15.81 -10.42 -2.01
C ASP A 81 -15.47 -9.43 -3.14
N ASP A 82 -16.48 -8.97 -3.91
CA ASP A 82 -16.27 -7.98 -4.96
C ASP A 82 -15.84 -6.63 -4.37
N MET A 83 -16.49 -6.17 -3.31
CA MET A 83 -16.13 -4.95 -2.59
C MET A 83 -14.72 -5.03 -1.98
N LEU A 84 -14.35 -6.18 -1.38
CA LEU A 84 -13.01 -6.38 -0.83
C LEU A 84 -11.93 -6.33 -1.91
N VAL A 85 -12.16 -6.92 -3.09
CA VAL A 85 -11.25 -6.79 -4.24
C VAL A 85 -11.03 -5.34 -4.63
N ARG A 86 -12.12 -4.55 -4.71
CA ARG A 86 -12.09 -3.14 -5.10
C ARG A 86 -11.32 -2.26 -4.12
N LEU A 87 -11.26 -2.64 -2.84
CA LEU A 87 -10.41 -1.94 -1.86
C LEU A 87 -8.92 -1.90 -2.24
N PHE A 88 -8.44 -2.92 -2.97
CA PHE A 88 -7.04 -3.01 -3.39
C PHE A 88 -6.77 -2.30 -4.73
N ALA A 89 -7.77 -1.74 -5.38
CA ALA A 89 -7.62 -0.97 -6.62
C ALA A 89 -7.00 0.43 -6.38
N GLY A 90 -6.80 1.21 -7.43
CA GLY A 90 -6.36 2.60 -7.37
C GLY A 90 -5.08 2.81 -6.55
N PHE A 91 -4.08 1.95 -6.68
CA PHE A 91 -2.84 1.97 -5.88
C PHE A 91 -3.08 1.88 -4.37
N LEU A 92 -4.07 1.09 -3.96
CA LEU A 92 -4.45 0.88 -2.56
C LEU A 92 -5.14 2.10 -1.90
N HIS A 93 -5.53 3.13 -2.64
CA HIS A 93 -6.16 4.31 -2.05
C HIS A 93 -7.43 3.98 -1.26
N PRO A 94 -8.38 3.14 -1.72
CA PRO A 94 -9.59 2.87 -0.95
C PRO A 94 -9.30 2.21 0.40
N ILE A 95 -8.39 1.21 0.45
CA ILE A 95 -8.03 0.55 1.72
C ILE A 95 -7.19 1.44 2.63
N ILE A 96 -6.36 2.33 2.08
CA ILE A 96 -5.63 3.35 2.85
C ILE A 96 -6.63 4.32 3.48
N HIS A 97 -7.61 4.78 2.72
CA HIS A 97 -8.63 5.70 3.20
C HIS A 97 -9.50 5.06 4.30
N LEU A 98 -9.99 3.85 4.04
CA LEU A 98 -10.69 3.04 5.03
C LEU A 98 -9.84 2.83 6.30
N GLY A 99 -8.56 2.55 6.13
CA GLY A 99 -7.61 2.36 7.22
C GLY A 99 -7.46 3.59 8.12
N PHE A 100 -7.45 4.79 7.56
CA PHE A 100 -7.53 6.02 8.35
C PHE A 100 -8.83 6.10 9.15
N GLY A 101 -9.96 5.75 8.54
CA GLY A 101 -11.25 5.68 9.22
C GLY A 101 -11.20 4.76 10.44
N VAL A 102 -10.68 3.54 10.27
CA VAL A 102 -10.56 2.53 11.35
C VAL A 102 -9.55 2.99 12.41
N GLU A 103 -8.38 3.50 12.03
CA GLU A 103 -7.35 3.95 12.97
C GLU A 103 -7.85 5.07 13.89
N PHE A 104 -8.58 6.03 13.33
CA PHE A 104 -9.06 7.21 14.08
C PHE A 104 -10.54 7.10 14.48
N GLN A 105 -11.17 5.95 14.24
CA GLN A 105 -12.59 5.70 14.55
C GLN A 105 -13.51 6.78 13.98
N GLN A 106 -13.31 7.13 12.69
CA GLN A 106 -14.07 8.17 12.00
C GLN A 106 -15.05 7.55 10.98
N PRO A 107 -16.35 7.41 11.33
CA PRO A 107 -17.35 6.78 10.46
C PRO A 107 -17.47 7.46 9.09
N ALA A 108 -17.35 8.79 9.03
CA ALA A 108 -17.39 9.53 7.76
C ALA A 108 -16.26 9.11 6.81
N ILE A 109 -15.03 8.95 7.32
CA ILE A 109 -13.88 8.50 6.52
C ILE A 109 -14.06 7.04 6.09
N MET A 110 -14.70 6.21 6.92
CA MET A 110 -15.02 4.81 6.54
C MET A 110 -16.04 4.76 5.39
N ALA A 111 -17.09 5.60 5.45
CA ALA A 111 -18.06 5.72 4.37
C ALA A 111 -17.40 6.15 3.05
N GLU A 112 -16.48 7.11 3.11
CA GLU A 112 -15.70 7.55 1.95
C GLU A 112 -14.83 6.42 1.39
N GLY A 113 -14.14 5.65 2.24
CA GLY A 113 -13.33 4.49 1.82
C GLY A 113 -14.17 3.40 1.13
N LEU A 114 -15.36 3.10 1.67
CA LEU A 114 -16.31 2.18 1.05
C LEU A 114 -16.85 2.70 -0.28
N ALA A 115 -17.19 3.98 -0.36
CA ALA A 115 -17.65 4.62 -1.59
C ALA A 115 -16.54 4.62 -2.66
N GLN A 116 -15.29 4.92 -2.28
CA GLN A 116 -14.14 4.79 -3.18
C GLN A 116 -14.01 3.35 -3.71
N ALA A 117 -14.10 2.34 -2.85
CA ALA A 117 -14.06 0.95 -3.28
C ALA A 117 -15.17 0.64 -4.27
N ALA A 118 -16.42 1.05 -3.97
CA ALA A 118 -17.59 0.78 -4.83
C ALA A 118 -17.40 1.31 -6.27
N VAL A 119 -16.75 2.47 -6.43
CA VAL A 119 -16.57 3.07 -7.77
C VAL A 119 -15.26 2.69 -8.46
N HIS A 120 -14.37 1.96 -7.81
CA HIS A 120 -13.17 1.41 -8.44
C HIS A 120 -13.47 0.09 -9.16
N ASP A 121 -12.59 -0.28 -10.08
CA ASP A 121 -12.66 -1.55 -10.81
C ASP A 121 -12.27 -2.75 -9.94
N ASN A 122 -12.73 -3.95 -10.33
CA ASN A 122 -12.42 -5.22 -9.64
C ASN A 122 -11.41 -6.10 -10.40
N TRP A 123 -10.60 -5.54 -11.28
CA TRP A 123 -9.67 -6.29 -12.14
C TRP A 123 -8.62 -7.11 -11.36
N MET A 124 -8.44 -6.89 -10.06
CA MET A 124 -7.60 -7.72 -9.18
C MET A 124 -8.25 -9.07 -8.78
N ARG A 125 -9.55 -9.28 -9.07
CA ARG A 125 -10.28 -10.49 -8.67
C ARG A 125 -9.60 -11.80 -9.11
N PRO A 126 -9.12 -11.94 -10.37
CA PRO A 126 -8.42 -13.15 -10.80
C PRO A 126 -7.19 -13.48 -9.95
N LEU A 127 -6.47 -12.47 -9.47
CA LEU A 127 -5.31 -12.69 -8.61
C LEU A 127 -5.71 -13.20 -7.23
N PHE A 128 -6.62 -12.50 -6.54
CA PHE A 128 -6.94 -12.82 -5.15
C PHE A 128 -7.75 -14.10 -5.02
N VAL A 129 -8.84 -14.21 -5.78
CA VAL A 129 -9.71 -15.40 -5.76
C VAL A 129 -8.97 -16.60 -6.36
N GLY A 130 -8.27 -16.42 -7.48
CA GLY A 130 -7.46 -17.49 -8.09
C GLY A 130 -6.35 -17.99 -7.16
N ALA A 131 -5.74 -17.12 -6.35
CA ALA A 131 -4.77 -17.56 -5.36
C ALA A 131 -5.40 -18.34 -4.21
N GLU A 132 -6.61 -17.96 -3.74
CA GLU A 132 -7.36 -18.73 -2.74
C GLU A 132 -7.75 -20.10 -3.27
N GLU A 133 -8.27 -20.17 -4.51
CA GLU A 133 -8.64 -21.43 -5.16
C GLU A 133 -7.43 -22.35 -5.39
N THR A 134 -6.28 -21.77 -5.74
CA THR A 134 -5.03 -22.55 -5.94
C THR A 134 -4.50 -23.03 -4.61
N ALA A 135 -4.48 -22.22 -3.58
CA ALA A 135 -4.09 -22.60 -2.22
C ALA A 135 -4.98 -23.71 -1.65
N ALA A 136 -6.28 -23.66 -1.89
CA ALA A 136 -7.23 -24.69 -1.45
C ALA A 136 -6.96 -26.08 -2.06
N LYS A 137 -6.33 -26.15 -3.23
CA LYS A 137 -5.94 -27.43 -3.89
C LYS A 137 -4.70 -28.06 -3.25
N THR A 138 -3.92 -27.28 -2.50
CA THR A 138 -2.66 -27.72 -1.86
C THR A 138 -2.61 -27.35 -0.37
N PRO A 139 -3.58 -27.82 0.46
CA PRO A 139 -3.78 -27.32 1.83
C PRO A 139 -2.60 -27.58 2.78
N ASN A 140 -1.73 -28.54 2.45
CA ASN A 140 -0.54 -28.88 3.25
C ASN A 140 0.75 -28.27 2.69
N GLN A 141 0.67 -27.38 1.72
CA GLN A 141 1.85 -26.73 1.18
C GLN A 141 2.44 -25.77 2.23
N GLN A 142 3.73 -25.87 2.47
CA GLN A 142 4.43 -24.98 3.39
C GLN A 142 4.36 -23.53 2.89
N SER A 143 4.00 -22.61 3.76
CA SER A 143 4.02 -21.18 3.46
C SER A 143 5.43 -20.72 3.08
N LYS A 144 5.52 -19.87 2.07
CA LYS A 144 6.75 -19.17 1.70
C LYS A 144 6.82 -17.82 2.41
N THR A 145 8.05 -17.35 2.68
CA THR A 145 8.24 -15.97 3.11
C THR A 145 7.95 -15.02 1.94
N LEU A 146 7.60 -13.78 2.24
CA LEU A 146 7.43 -12.77 1.18
C LEU A 146 8.72 -12.55 0.39
N MET A 147 9.89 -12.62 1.05
CA MET A 147 11.18 -12.50 0.36
C MET A 147 11.41 -13.65 -0.65
N ASP A 148 11.07 -14.90 -0.28
CA ASP A 148 11.14 -16.03 -1.20
C ASP A 148 10.29 -15.80 -2.44
N LEU A 149 9.06 -15.26 -2.25
CA LEU A 149 8.14 -14.99 -3.34
C LEU A 149 8.60 -13.82 -4.23
N LEU A 150 9.24 -12.79 -3.66
CA LEU A 150 9.87 -11.73 -4.44
C LEU A 150 11.02 -12.29 -5.30
N ASN A 151 11.88 -13.13 -4.72
CA ASN A 151 12.98 -13.77 -5.44
C ASN A 151 12.48 -14.67 -6.56
N GLU A 152 11.40 -15.40 -6.30
CA GLU A 152 10.80 -16.25 -7.34
C GLU A 152 10.18 -15.41 -8.47
N ALA A 153 9.41 -14.37 -8.14
CA ALA A 153 8.87 -13.46 -9.15
C ALA A 153 9.97 -12.82 -10.00
N LYS A 154 11.10 -12.47 -9.37
CA LYS A 154 12.27 -11.92 -10.05
C LYS A 154 12.94 -12.93 -10.98
N SER A 155 12.95 -14.22 -10.60
CA SER A 155 13.53 -15.31 -11.41
C SER A 155 12.75 -15.65 -12.68
N LYS A 156 11.57 -15.02 -12.88
CA LYS A 156 10.66 -15.25 -14.01
C LYS A 156 10.75 -14.10 -15.02
N PRO A 157 11.58 -14.21 -16.09
CA PRO A 157 11.71 -13.15 -17.09
C PRO A 157 10.38 -12.75 -17.74
N GLU A 158 9.49 -13.74 -17.95
CA GLU A 158 8.16 -13.54 -18.53
C GLU A 158 7.27 -12.57 -17.74
N LEU A 159 7.43 -12.49 -16.40
CA LEU A 159 6.72 -11.49 -15.59
C LEU A 159 7.24 -10.08 -15.85
N ARG A 160 8.56 -9.92 -15.94
CA ARG A 160 9.18 -8.64 -16.27
C ARG A 160 8.78 -8.17 -17.66
N GLU A 161 8.80 -9.07 -18.65
CA GLU A 161 8.38 -8.79 -20.03
C GLU A 161 6.91 -8.38 -20.09
N ALA A 162 6.03 -9.13 -19.41
CA ALA A 162 4.61 -8.80 -19.33
C ALA A 162 4.39 -7.41 -18.71
N ALA A 163 5.03 -7.10 -17.59
CA ALA A 163 4.95 -5.79 -16.95
C ALA A 163 5.54 -4.68 -17.82
N GLY A 164 6.60 -4.96 -18.57
CA GLY A 164 7.27 -4.02 -19.49
C GLY A 164 6.50 -3.72 -20.76
N SER A 165 5.56 -4.60 -21.14
CA SER A 165 4.80 -4.53 -22.39
C SER A 165 3.80 -3.37 -22.49
N THR A 166 3.55 -2.66 -21.38
CA THR A 166 2.63 -1.50 -21.33
C THR A 166 3.16 -0.44 -20.38
N SER A 167 2.84 0.82 -20.67
CA SER A 167 3.08 1.96 -19.78
C SER A 167 1.83 2.33 -18.95
N SER A 168 0.68 1.74 -19.26
CA SER A 168 -0.61 1.94 -18.60
C SER A 168 -0.64 1.21 -17.24
N ASN A 169 -1.67 0.46 -16.92
CA ASN A 169 -1.74 -0.33 -15.71
C ASN A 169 -0.94 -1.63 -15.86
N ARG A 170 0.32 -1.63 -15.38
CA ARG A 170 1.26 -2.76 -15.54
C ARG A 170 0.81 -4.04 -14.82
N ILE A 171 -0.07 -3.95 -13.83
CA ILE A 171 -0.69 -5.14 -13.21
C ILE A 171 -1.80 -5.66 -14.11
N ARG A 172 -2.82 -4.84 -14.41
CA ARG A 172 -3.98 -5.24 -15.21
C ARG A 172 -3.58 -5.62 -16.63
N ASP A 173 -2.95 -4.67 -17.36
CA ASP A 173 -2.69 -4.78 -18.80
C ASP A 173 -1.38 -5.51 -19.10
N GLY A 174 -0.53 -5.68 -18.10
CA GLY A 174 0.73 -6.42 -18.16
C GLY A 174 0.61 -7.80 -17.54
N LEU A 175 0.81 -7.89 -16.22
CA LEU A 175 0.91 -9.17 -15.50
C LEU A 175 -0.36 -10.01 -15.64
N LEU A 176 -1.53 -9.48 -15.28
CA LEU A 176 -2.77 -10.26 -15.25
C LEU A 176 -3.32 -10.54 -16.64
N ALA A 177 -3.08 -9.66 -17.62
CA ALA A 177 -3.48 -9.92 -19.00
C ALA A 177 -2.64 -11.01 -19.69
N LYS A 178 -1.36 -11.18 -19.30
CA LYS A 178 -0.41 -12.05 -20.01
C LYS A 178 0.13 -13.21 -19.21
N GLN A 179 0.23 -13.08 -17.89
CA GLN A 179 0.88 -14.04 -16.98
C GLN A 179 0.08 -14.24 -15.68
N ALA A 180 -1.27 -14.19 -15.77
CA ALA A 180 -2.13 -14.31 -14.58
C ALA A 180 -1.83 -15.59 -13.78
N GLN A 181 -1.77 -16.75 -14.46
CA GLN A 181 -1.58 -18.03 -13.78
C GLN A 181 -0.20 -18.10 -13.11
N THR A 182 0.86 -17.68 -13.79
CA THR A 182 2.22 -17.63 -13.21
C THR A 182 2.23 -16.79 -11.93
N MET A 183 1.56 -15.64 -11.96
CA MET A 183 1.50 -14.76 -10.78
C MET A 183 0.68 -15.38 -9.65
N VAL A 184 -0.48 -16.00 -9.99
CA VAL A 184 -1.35 -16.71 -9.05
C VAL A 184 -0.59 -17.85 -8.37
N ASP A 185 0.13 -18.68 -9.12
CA ASP A 185 0.89 -19.82 -8.61
C ASP A 185 1.99 -19.41 -7.62
N ILE A 186 2.60 -18.25 -7.85
CA ILE A 186 3.59 -17.66 -6.93
C ILE A 186 2.89 -17.23 -5.63
N VAL A 187 1.89 -16.36 -5.73
CA VAL A 187 1.31 -15.71 -4.54
C VAL A 187 0.37 -16.61 -3.74
N ALA A 188 -0.15 -17.68 -4.36
CA ALA A 188 -0.97 -18.68 -3.67
C ALA A 188 -0.22 -19.40 -2.53
N ARG A 189 1.11 -19.37 -2.54
CA ARG A 189 1.96 -20.00 -1.50
C ARG A 189 2.25 -19.10 -0.30
N TYR A 190 1.69 -17.89 -0.26
CA TYR A 190 1.70 -17.07 0.94
C TYR A 190 0.49 -17.40 1.81
N HIS A 191 0.75 -18.02 2.95
CA HIS A 191 -0.25 -18.42 3.93
C HIS A 191 0.06 -17.83 5.29
N VAL A 192 -0.98 -17.46 6.01
CA VAL A 192 -0.92 -16.92 7.36
C VAL A 192 -1.76 -17.80 8.28
N LYS A 193 -1.22 -18.16 9.44
CA LYS A 193 -1.99 -18.84 10.49
C LYS A 193 -2.51 -17.81 11.50
N PRO A 194 -3.62 -18.10 12.18
CA PRO A 194 -4.19 -17.19 13.18
C PRO A 194 -3.23 -16.78 14.30
N ASP A 195 -2.33 -17.68 14.71
CA ASP A 195 -1.29 -17.44 15.72
C ASP A 195 -0.04 -16.71 15.18
N GLU A 196 0.04 -16.52 13.86
CA GLU A 196 1.16 -15.83 13.19
C GLU A 196 0.79 -14.41 12.72
N ILE A 197 -0.42 -13.92 12.98
CA ILE A 197 -0.94 -12.64 12.44
C ILE A 197 0.04 -11.48 12.74
N ASP A 198 0.52 -11.34 13.97
CA ASP A 198 1.39 -10.22 14.34
C ASP A 198 2.75 -10.28 13.64
N VAL A 199 3.41 -11.45 13.64
CA VAL A 199 4.70 -11.60 12.98
C VAL A 199 4.56 -11.47 11.46
N LYS A 200 3.47 -11.97 10.86
CA LYS A 200 3.22 -11.83 9.42
C LYS A 200 2.84 -10.40 9.02
N THR A 201 2.18 -9.65 9.89
CA THR A 201 1.96 -8.21 9.70
C THR A 201 3.27 -7.44 9.71
N ALA A 202 4.16 -7.77 10.65
CA ALA A 202 5.50 -7.19 10.71
C ALA A 202 6.36 -7.60 9.51
N GLU A 203 6.38 -8.89 9.09
CA GLU A 203 7.07 -9.37 7.89
C GLU A 203 6.61 -8.61 6.63
N MET A 204 5.30 -8.49 6.42
CA MET A 204 4.73 -7.76 5.29
C MET A 204 5.16 -6.29 5.29
N THR A 205 5.19 -5.65 6.45
CA THR A 205 5.64 -4.26 6.58
C THR A 205 7.13 -4.13 6.29
N ASN A 206 7.96 -5.05 6.82
CA ASN A 206 9.41 -5.08 6.59
C ASN A 206 9.73 -5.20 5.11
N ILE A 207 9.11 -6.15 4.41
CA ILE A 207 9.32 -6.38 2.99
C ILE A 207 8.85 -5.21 2.14
N CYS A 208 7.70 -4.60 2.46
CA CYS A 208 7.24 -3.40 1.76
C CYS A 208 8.22 -2.22 1.91
N ALA A 209 8.77 -2.01 3.09
CA ALA A 209 9.80 -0.99 3.32
C ALA A 209 11.11 -1.34 2.59
N PHE A 210 11.52 -2.60 2.64
CA PHE A 210 12.75 -3.07 2.01
C PHE A 210 12.72 -2.85 0.50
N PHE A 211 11.72 -3.34 -0.22
CA PHE A 211 11.71 -3.12 -1.67
C PHE A 211 11.49 -1.64 -2.05
N THR A 212 10.85 -0.83 -1.19
CA THR A 212 10.71 0.61 -1.43
C THR A 212 12.06 1.33 -1.37
N GLY A 213 12.89 1.00 -0.39
CA GLY A 213 14.17 1.67 -0.19
C GLY A 213 15.34 1.05 -0.94
N ALA A 214 15.34 -0.27 -1.14
CA ALA A 214 16.47 -0.99 -1.75
C ALA A 214 16.44 -1.04 -3.29
N ALA A 215 15.32 -0.65 -3.92
CA ALA A 215 15.18 -0.61 -5.38
C ALA A 215 15.89 0.61 -5.98
N GLN A 216 17.19 0.72 -5.77
CA GLN A 216 18.03 1.86 -6.18
C GLN A 216 18.86 1.54 -7.40
N ARG A 217 19.44 2.60 -8.01
CA ARG A 217 20.48 2.54 -9.02
C ARG A 217 21.75 3.21 -8.45
N PRO A 218 22.86 2.47 -8.21
CA PRO A 218 24.05 3.03 -7.56
C PRO A 218 24.67 4.25 -8.25
N GLU A 219 24.49 4.33 -9.56
CA GLU A 219 24.97 5.45 -10.39
C GLU A 219 24.07 6.69 -10.36
N LYS A 220 22.85 6.56 -9.81
CA LYS A 220 21.84 7.62 -9.80
C LYS A 220 21.62 8.18 -8.41
N ASP A 221 21.15 9.42 -8.32
CA ASP A 221 20.66 9.97 -7.06
C ASP A 221 19.51 9.13 -6.49
N ILE A 222 19.44 9.06 -5.15
CA ILE A 222 18.42 8.28 -4.46
C ILE A 222 17.02 8.76 -4.82
N LYS A 223 16.16 7.82 -5.26
CA LYS A 223 14.72 8.06 -5.49
C LYS A 223 13.90 6.88 -4.99
N MET A 224 12.72 7.18 -4.45
CA MET A 224 11.75 6.17 -4.05
C MET A 224 10.73 5.92 -5.15
N ASP A 225 10.32 4.66 -5.33
CA ASP A 225 9.25 4.34 -6.28
C ASP A 225 7.88 4.70 -5.70
N PHE A 226 7.12 5.48 -6.47
CA PHE A 226 5.79 5.97 -6.09
C PHE A 226 4.79 4.86 -5.78
N TYR A 227 4.83 3.76 -6.52
CA TYR A 227 3.92 2.64 -6.29
C TYR A 227 4.33 1.79 -5.09
N TYR A 228 5.63 1.59 -4.90
CA TYR A 228 6.14 0.88 -3.73
C TYR A 228 5.84 1.61 -2.44
N MET A 229 5.96 2.93 -2.46
CA MET A 229 5.59 3.77 -1.32
C MET A 229 4.14 3.54 -0.87
N HIS A 230 3.19 3.31 -1.80
CA HIS A 230 1.81 3.01 -1.44
C HIS A 230 1.67 1.66 -0.73
N CYS A 231 2.50 0.67 -1.05
CA CYS A 231 2.51 -0.61 -0.35
C CYS A 231 2.91 -0.48 1.12
N ILE A 232 4.00 0.24 1.40
CA ILE A 232 4.44 0.47 2.78
C ILE A 232 3.50 1.43 3.53
N ASN A 233 2.98 2.47 2.87
CA ASN A 233 1.99 3.35 3.49
C ASN A 233 0.72 2.57 3.90
N CYS A 234 0.24 1.67 3.03
CA CYS A 234 -0.92 0.83 3.33
C CYS A 234 -0.68 -0.10 4.53
N SER A 235 0.54 -0.59 4.74
CA SER A 235 0.87 -1.59 5.77
C SER A 235 0.57 -1.11 7.19
N ILE A 236 0.67 0.19 7.47
CA ILE A 236 0.42 0.73 8.81
C ILE A 236 -0.99 0.45 9.33
N PHE A 237 -1.97 0.37 8.41
CA PHE A 237 -3.37 0.12 8.75
C PHE A 237 -3.63 -1.35 9.03
N PHE A 238 -2.80 -2.26 8.53
CA PHE A 238 -2.92 -3.68 8.83
C PHE A 238 -2.66 -3.97 10.31
N ASP A 239 -1.68 -3.31 10.94
CA ASP A 239 -1.54 -3.33 12.41
C ASP A 239 -2.86 -2.95 13.10
N LYS A 240 -3.61 -1.96 12.57
CA LYS A 240 -4.89 -1.54 13.14
C LYS A 240 -6.02 -2.54 12.88
N PHE A 241 -6.14 -3.07 11.65
CA PHE A 241 -7.15 -4.08 11.33
C PHE A 241 -6.96 -5.37 12.14
N MET A 242 -5.72 -5.82 12.29
CA MET A 242 -5.43 -7.07 13.00
C MET A 242 -5.77 -7.02 14.50
N HIS A 243 -5.79 -5.83 15.11
CA HIS A 243 -6.14 -5.64 16.52
C HIS A 243 -7.60 -5.24 16.75
N GLN A 244 -8.50 -5.40 15.75
CA GLN A 244 -9.93 -5.15 15.92
C GLN A 244 -10.65 -6.40 16.43
N ASP A 245 -11.40 -6.27 17.51
CA ASP A 245 -12.18 -7.39 18.11
C ASP A 245 -13.40 -7.79 17.27
N TRP A 246 -13.96 -6.85 16.50
CA TRP A 246 -15.11 -7.09 15.62
C TRP A 246 -14.77 -7.87 14.35
N LEU A 247 -13.50 -7.96 13.97
CA LEU A 247 -13.03 -8.70 12.79
C LEU A 247 -12.62 -10.11 13.20
N SER A 248 -13.24 -11.14 12.58
CA SER A 248 -12.94 -12.54 12.93
C SER A 248 -11.49 -12.92 12.57
N PRO A 249 -10.88 -13.90 13.27
CA PRO A 249 -9.53 -14.37 12.97
C PRO A 249 -9.37 -14.82 11.50
N GLU A 250 -10.37 -15.48 10.93
CA GLU A 250 -10.34 -15.95 9.55
C GLU A 250 -10.34 -14.79 8.54
N ASN A 251 -11.05 -13.71 8.86
CA ASN A 251 -11.07 -12.51 8.02
C ASN A 251 -9.79 -11.68 8.18
N LYS A 252 -9.19 -11.66 9.37
CA LYS A 252 -7.86 -11.07 9.58
C LYS A 252 -6.80 -11.80 8.74
N VAL A 253 -6.77 -13.12 8.79
CA VAL A 253 -5.89 -13.95 7.97
C VAL A 253 -6.06 -13.65 6.49
N ARG A 254 -7.30 -13.70 5.98
CA ARG A 254 -7.60 -13.45 4.57
C ARG A 254 -7.13 -12.06 4.12
N LEU A 255 -7.44 -11.04 4.90
CA LEU A 255 -7.07 -9.66 4.59
C LEU A 255 -5.54 -9.51 4.52
N LEU A 256 -4.81 -10.11 5.47
CA LEU A 256 -3.35 -10.07 5.51
C LEU A 256 -2.72 -10.85 4.35
N GLU A 257 -3.25 -12.04 4.02
CA GLU A 257 -2.80 -12.79 2.84
C GLU A 257 -2.99 -11.99 1.56
N TRP A 258 -4.14 -11.34 1.36
CA TRP A 258 -4.36 -10.51 0.18
C TRP A 258 -3.37 -9.35 0.10
N LYS A 259 -3.03 -8.75 1.24
CA LYS A 259 -2.02 -7.67 1.25
C LYS A 259 -0.62 -8.17 0.90
N GLY A 260 -0.21 -9.33 1.43
CA GLY A 260 1.06 -9.96 1.06
C GLY A 260 1.11 -10.32 -0.43
N ARG A 261 0.05 -10.94 -0.95
CA ARG A 261 -0.11 -11.25 -2.39
C ARG A 261 -0.06 -10.01 -3.27
N ASN A 262 -0.71 -8.93 -2.84
CA ASN A 262 -0.63 -7.63 -3.51
C ASN A 262 0.81 -7.07 -3.50
N ALA A 263 1.54 -7.16 -2.39
CA ALA A 263 2.89 -6.65 -2.29
C ALA A 263 3.85 -7.33 -3.28
N VAL A 264 3.79 -8.67 -3.40
CA VAL A 264 4.58 -9.43 -4.38
C VAL A 264 4.18 -9.05 -5.81
N THR A 265 2.88 -8.92 -6.09
CA THR A 265 2.39 -8.52 -7.41
C THR A 265 2.82 -7.09 -7.77
N MET A 266 2.78 -6.19 -6.80
CA MET A 266 3.26 -4.81 -7.01
C MET A 266 4.75 -4.80 -7.35
N TYR A 267 5.58 -5.55 -6.61
CA TYR A 267 7.01 -5.68 -6.90
C TYR A 267 7.25 -6.19 -8.33
N ALA A 268 6.61 -7.29 -8.71
CA ALA A 268 6.72 -7.86 -10.05
C ALA A 268 6.29 -6.86 -11.14
N SER A 269 5.20 -6.13 -10.91
CA SER A 269 4.66 -5.17 -11.88
C SER A 269 5.57 -3.97 -12.14
N ARG A 270 6.47 -3.67 -11.22
CA ARG A 270 7.46 -2.58 -11.39
C ARG A 270 8.79 -3.09 -11.96
N GLY A 271 8.83 -4.31 -12.50
CA GLY A 271 9.95 -4.89 -13.21
C GLY A 271 10.95 -5.65 -12.33
N SER A 272 10.54 -6.05 -11.12
CA SER A 272 11.35 -6.87 -10.20
C SER A 272 12.80 -6.39 -10.08
N PRO A 273 13.07 -5.14 -9.67
CA PRO A 273 14.44 -4.60 -9.61
C PRO A 273 15.34 -5.39 -8.66
N ASP A 274 16.64 -5.23 -8.81
CA ASP A 274 17.58 -5.62 -7.76
C ASP A 274 17.29 -4.85 -6.49
N LEU A 275 17.37 -5.54 -5.35
CA LEU A 275 17.14 -4.95 -4.03
C LEU A 275 18.49 -4.86 -3.30
N LEU A 276 19.03 -3.65 -3.24
CA LEU A 276 20.38 -3.36 -2.80
C LEU A 276 20.37 -2.87 -1.34
N LEU A 277 20.48 -3.80 -0.39
CA LEU A 277 20.47 -3.49 1.05
C LEU A 277 21.63 -2.53 1.43
N ASP A 278 22.78 -2.66 0.78
CA ASP A 278 23.95 -1.82 1.02
C ASP A 278 23.72 -0.35 0.65
N GLU A 279 22.80 -0.05 -0.28
CA GLU A 279 22.39 1.33 -0.58
C GLU A 279 21.68 1.98 0.61
N ILE A 280 21.00 1.18 1.43
CA ILE A 280 20.39 1.65 2.67
C ILE A 280 21.44 1.80 3.75
N ARG A 281 22.20 0.75 4.03
CA ARG A 281 23.14 0.69 5.17
C ARG A 281 24.29 1.67 5.07
N ASN A 282 24.79 1.89 3.84
CA ASN A 282 25.89 2.80 3.58
C ASN A 282 25.45 4.23 3.27
N TYR A 283 24.12 4.52 3.31
CA TYR A 283 23.62 5.86 3.02
C TYR A 283 24.19 6.89 4.01
N LYS A 284 24.60 8.03 3.48
CA LYS A 284 25.06 9.18 4.28
C LYS A 284 24.02 10.29 4.17
N PRO A 285 23.32 10.63 5.28
CA PRO A 285 22.35 11.71 5.28
C PRO A 285 22.96 13.03 4.80
N LYS A 286 22.22 13.76 3.96
CA LYS A 286 22.63 15.08 3.46
C LYS A 286 22.65 16.13 4.57
N ILE A 287 21.75 15.99 5.56
CA ILE A 287 21.66 16.88 6.72
C ILE A 287 21.83 16.03 7.98
N PRO A 288 22.83 16.35 8.83
CA PRO A 288 22.99 15.68 10.12
C PRO A 288 21.80 15.89 11.04
N LEU A 289 21.53 14.92 11.93
CA LEU A 289 20.52 15.08 12.97
C LEU A 289 20.91 16.19 13.92
N LYS A 290 19.92 16.99 14.30
CA LYS A 290 20.08 18.05 15.35
C LYS A 290 20.08 17.43 16.73
N ASP A 291 19.25 16.41 16.94
CA ASP A 291 19.10 15.69 18.19
C ASP A 291 19.22 14.17 17.96
N PRO A 292 20.41 13.57 18.16
CA PRO A 292 20.58 12.14 18.03
C PRO A 292 19.80 11.30 19.05
N SER A 293 19.28 11.90 20.14
CA SER A 293 18.49 11.19 21.15
C SER A 293 17.04 10.95 20.71
N ASP A 294 16.53 11.75 19.76
CA ASP A 294 15.22 11.56 19.10
C ASP A 294 15.36 11.69 17.58
N PRO A 295 15.98 10.68 16.94
CA PRO A 295 16.37 10.78 15.53
C PRO A 295 15.20 10.92 14.56
N TRP A 296 14.01 10.40 14.89
CA TRP A 296 12.84 10.57 14.05
C TRP A 296 12.24 11.97 14.09
N LYS A 297 12.45 12.71 15.17
CA LYS A 297 11.91 14.06 15.34
C LYS A 297 12.33 15.01 14.22
N ASP A 298 13.64 15.07 13.93
CA ASP A 298 14.16 15.94 12.88
C ASP A 298 13.61 15.58 11.49
N ILE A 299 13.54 14.27 11.18
CA ILE A 299 13.00 13.78 9.90
C ILE A 299 11.51 14.12 9.79
N ILE A 300 10.74 13.90 10.87
CA ILE A 300 9.31 14.19 10.93
C ILE A 300 9.05 15.71 10.80
N GLU A 301 9.85 16.54 11.48
CA GLU A 301 9.71 17.99 11.37
C GLU A 301 10.00 18.51 9.96
N ARG A 302 11.03 17.97 9.30
CA ARG A 302 11.37 18.31 7.91
C ARG A 302 10.22 17.93 6.96
N VAL A 303 9.77 16.70 7.00
CA VAL A 303 8.74 16.22 6.08
C VAL A 303 7.37 16.87 6.32
N CYS A 304 7.03 17.23 7.55
CA CYS A 304 5.80 17.99 7.83
C CYS A 304 5.81 19.41 7.26
N ARG A 305 7.00 19.99 7.06
CA ARG A 305 7.16 21.32 6.44
C ARG A 305 7.31 21.27 4.93
N PHE A 306 7.68 20.12 4.38
CA PHE A 306 7.82 19.92 2.95
C PHE A 306 6.46 20.04 2.26
N GLU A 307 6.38 20.85 1.21
CA GLU A 307 5.16 21.10 0.46
C GLU A 307 5.02 20.06 -0.67
N ASP A 308 4.22 19.03 -0.43
CA ASP A 308 3.82 18.04 -1.41
C ASP A 308 2.33 17.67 -1.25
N ASP A 309 1.87 16.69 -2.00
CA ASP A 309 0.54 16.10 -1.85
C ASP A 309 0.45 15.08 -0.69
N GLY A 310 1.38 15.14 0.25
CA GLY A 310 1.44 14.34 1.47
C GLY A 310 2.13 12.99 1.34
N HIS A 311 2.71 12.64 0.20
CA HIS A 311 3.36 11.34 0.01
C HIS A 311 4.64 11.19 0.82
N GLY A 312 5.45 12.25 0.94
CA GLY A 312 6.65 12.24 1.78
C GLY A 312 6.33 11.95 3.24
N SER A 313 5.34 12.66 3.80
CA SER A 313 4.91 12.47 5.19
C SER A 313 4.29 11.09 5.45
N LYS A 314 3.54 10.55 4.49
CA LYS A 314 2.99 9.19 4.56
C LYS A 314 4.10 8.13 4.64
N LEU A 315 5.13 8.26 3.79
CA LEU A 315 6.24 7.31 3.78
C LEU A 315 7.05 7.38 5.08
N VAL A 316 7.46 8.57 5.53
CA VAL A 316 8.20 8.74 6.79
C VAL A 316 7.41 8.17 7.97
N ARG A 317 6.09 8.44 8.05
CA ARG A 317 5.22 7.86 9.08
C ARG A 317 5.23 6.33 9.03
N ALA A 318 5.14 5.76 7.84
CA ALA A 318 5.10 4.30 7.67
C ALA A 318 6.43 3.63 8.07
N LEU A 319 7.56 4.27 7.78
CA LEU A 319 8.87 3.77 8.18
C LEU A 319 9.07 3.80 9.70
N ALA A 320 8.72 4.91 10.36
CA ALA A 320 8.78 5.01 11.82
C ALA A 320 7.86 4.00 12.51
N HIS A 321 6.65 3.77 11.96
CA HIS A 321 5.74 2.73 12.44
C HIS A 321 6.31 1.33 12.21
N GLY A 322 6.88 1.07 11.03
CA GLY A 322 7.48 -0.20 10.65
C GLY A 322 8.62 -0.60 11.59
N GLN A 323 9.51 0.33 11.93
CA GLN A 323 10.57 0.07 12.92
C GLN A 323 9.99 -0.44 14.24
N ARG A 324 8.94 0.21 14.74
CA ARG A 324 8.31 -0.15 16.02
C ARG A 324 7.72 -1.56 16.01
N ILE A 325 6.95 -1.91 14.98
CA ILE A 325 6.27 -3.22 14.93
C ILE A 325 7.19 -4.37 14.53
N CYS A 326 8.27 -4.10 13.80
CA CYS A 326 9.25 -5.11 13.39
C CYS A 326 10.29 -5.41 14.49
N LYS A 327 10.53 -4.47 15.41
CA LYS A 327 11.56 -4.59 16.45
C LYS A 327 11.54 -5.93 17.24
N PRO A 328 10.38 -6.50 17.63
CA PRO A 328 10.35 -7.78 18.35
C PRO A 328 10.82 -8.99 17.53
N TYR A 329 10.95 -8.84 16.21
CA TYR A 329 11.19 -9.94 15.27
C TYR A 329 12.48 -9.80 14.47
N GLU A 330 13.30 -8.77 14.72
CA GLU A 330 14.49 -8.46 13.92
C GLU A 330 15.54 -9.58 13.89
N ASP A 331 15.55 -10.47 14.87
CA ASP A 331 16.46 -11.63 14.90
C ASP A 331 16.08 -12.75 13.93
N ARG A 332 14.84 -12.71 13.38
CA ARG A 332 14.38 -13.71 12.43
C ARG A 332 14.94 -13.46 11.03
N PRO A 333 15.26 -14.52 10.25
CA PRO A 333 15.89 -14.38 8.95
C PRO A 333 14.99 -13.71 7.88
N GLU A 334 13.67 -13.78 8.02
CA GLU A 334 12.71 -13.14 7.11
C GLU A 334 12.63 -11.62 7.26
N PHE A 335 13.20 -11.05 8.34
CA PHE A 335 13.26 -9.61 8.56
C PHE A 335 14.57 -9.06 8.02
N ILE A 336 14.52 -8.44 6.84
CA ILE A 336 15.71 -7.94 6.12
C ILE A 336 16.18 -6.61 6.70
N LEU A 337 15.24 -5.68 6.94
CA LEU A 337 15.53 -4.40 7.60
C LEU A 337 15.57 -4.59 9.12
N LYS A 338 16.63 -4.09 9.73
CA LYS A 338 16.92 -4.24 11.17
C LYS A 338 17.42 -2.92 11.74
N HIS A 339 17.19 -2.71 13.04
CA HIS A 339 17.80 -1.61 13.80
C HIS A 339 17.78 -0.25 13.08
N ASP A 340 18.95 0.25 12.72
CA ASP A 340 19.13 1.57 12.12
C ASP A 340 18.78 1.62 10.62
N ASP A 341 18.57 0.48 9.96
CA ASP A 341 18.16 0.43 8.55
C ASP A 341 16.89 1.28 8.32
N TRP A 342 15.96 1.28 9.28
CA TRP A 342 14.73 2.05 9.23
C TRP A 342 14.95 3.56 9.25
N LEU A 343 15.86 4.01 10.13
CA LEU A 343 16.22 5.42 10.23
C LEU A 343 16.95 5.89 8.96
N GLN A 344 17.83 5.06 8.42
CA GLN A 344 18.50 5.33 7.15
C GLN A 344 17.49 5.50 6.01
N LEU A 345 16.47 4.65 5.95
CA LEU A 345 15.35 4.82 4.99
C LEU A 345 14.60 6.13 5.21
N GLY A 346 14.41 6.57 6.45
CA GLY A 346 13.85 7.86 6.77
C GLY A 346 14.67 9.01 6.19
N HIS A 347 15.99 8.96 6.36
CA HIS A 347 16.92 9.93 5.76
C HIS A 347 16.90 9.90 4.23
N MET A 348 16.98 8.70 3.63
CA MET A 348 16.90 8.54 2.17
C MET A 348 15.60 9.14 1.62
N THR A 349 14.48 8.93 2.32
CA THR A 349 13.18 9.46 1.92
C THR A 349 13.17 10.98 1.89
N ILE A 350 13.52 11.62 3.02
CA ILE A 350 13.45 13.09 3.10
C ILE A 350 14.46 13.76 2.18
N ASP A 351 15.67 13.21 2.07
CA ASP A 351 16.70 13.74 1.17
C ASP A 351 16.35 13.56 -0.31
N SER A 352 15.54 12.52 -0.66
CA SER A 352 15.01 12.30 -1.99
C SER A 352 13.94 13.31 -2.38
N VAL A 353 12.95 13.55 -1.49
CA VAL A 353 11.85 14.47 -1.81
C VAL A 353 12.26 15.94 -1.76
N GLU A 354 13.23 16.31 -0.90
CA GLU A 354 13.80 17.65 -0.83
C GLU A 354 14.85 17.93 -1.92
N ALA A 355 15.18 16.95 -2.78
CA ALA A 355 16.20 17.13 -3.81
C ALA A 355 15.81 18.26 -4.78
N PRO A 356 16.78 19.11 -5.17
CA PRO A 356 16.50 20.30 -5.97
C PRO A 356 16.20 20.01 -7.43
N ASP A 357 16.26 18.73 -7.85
CA ASP A 357 16.00 18.28 -9.22
C ASP A 357 14.51 18.26 -9.60
N GLY A 358 13.61 18.49 -8.66
CA GLY A 358 12.17 18.48 -8.89
C GLY A 358 11.57 17.10 -9.12
N ILE A 359 12.38 16.03 -9.04
CA ILE A 359 11.93 14.64 -9.19
C ILE A 359 11.74 14.04 -7.79
N HIS A 360 10.55 14.14 -7.26
CA HIS A 360 10.28 13.61 -5.91
C HIS A 360 10.16 12.08 -5.90
N TRP A 361 9.62 11.51 -6.98
CA TRP A 361 9.32 10.08 -7.09
C TRP A 361 9.65 9.56 -8.47
N ILE A 362 10.14 8.32 -8.55
CA ILE A 362 10.18 7.57 -9.80
C ILE A 362 8.98 6.62 -9.89
N ARG A 363 8.73 6.10 -11.08
CA ARG A 363 7.65 5.15 -11.32
C ARG A 363 8.15 3.93 -12.06
N SER A 364 8.08 2.76 -11.41
CA SER A 364 8.53 1.46 -11.95
C SER A 364 10.05 1.30 -11.96
N ALA A 365 10.64 1.28 -10.77
CA ALA A 365 12.08 1.28 -10.49
C ALA A 365 12.91 0.21 -11.24
N GLY A 366 12.29 -0.92 -11.63
CA GLY A 366 12.96 -1.97 -12.39
C GLY A 366 13.20 -1.67 -13.86
N PHE A 367 12.66 -0.56 -14.40
CA PHE A 367 12.83 -0.19 -15.81
C PHE A 367 13.70 1.06 -15.95
N ASP A 368 14.59 1.05 -16.94
CA ASP A 368 15.55 2.15 -17.18
C ASP A 368 14.84 3.49 -17.45
N SER A 369 13.67 3.43 -18.08
CA SER A 369 12.85 4.61 -18.34
C SER A 369 12.45 5.39 -17.09
N ALA A 370 12.38 4.74 -15.92
CA ALA A 370 12.05 5.40 -14.65
C ALA A 370 13.20 6.28 -14.12
N TRP A 371 14.43 6.00 -14.55
CA TRP A 371 15.65 6.64 -14.07
C TRP A 371 16.25 7.63 -15.08
N LYS A 372 15.65 7.74 -16.28
CA LYS A 372 16.20 8.52 -17.40
C LYS A 372 16.55 9.96 -17.02
N ASP A 373 15.65 10.60 -16.27
CA ASP A 373 15.76 12.02 -15.93
C ASP A 373 16.36 12.24 -14.52
N VAL A 374 16.62 11.16 -13.78
CA VAL A 374 17.25 11.24 -12.46
C VAL A 374 18.73 11.57 -12.63
N PRO A 375 19.27 12.58 -11.94
CA PRO A 375 20.69 12.96 -12.02
C PRO A 375 21.61 11.79 -11.64
N ASP A 376 22.80 11.78 -12.23
CA ASP A 376 23.87 10.89 -11.81
C ASP A 376 24.40 11.30 -10.45
N ARG A 377 24.64 10.31 -9.58
CA ARG A 377 25.19 10.53 -8.25
C ARG A 377 26.59 11.10 -8.35
N LYS A 378 26.81 12.28 -7.81
CA LYS A 378 28.16 12.86 -7.72
C LYS A 378 29.05 11.90 -6.93
N LYS A 379 30.12 11.41 -7.57
CA LYS A 379 31.17 10.65 -6.84
C LYS A 379 31.69 11.56 -5.74
N ALA A 380 31.69 11.07 -4.51
CA ALA A 380 32.39 11.75 -3.43
C ALA A 380 33.83 11.98 -3.92
N GLN A 381 34.27 13.23 -3.96
CA GLN A 381 35.70 13.50 -4.13
C GLN A 381 36.38 12.87 -2.92
N LEU A 382 37.18 11.83 -3.19
CA LEU A 382 38.05 11.15 -2.21
C LEU A 382 39.07 12.12 -1.66
#